data_cc1f2aed79c10a32f311d1c1fee295ef
#
_entry.id   cc1f2aed79c10a32f311d1c1fee295ef
#
_cell.length_a   1.000
_cell.length_b   1.000
_cell.length_c   1.000
_cell.angle_alpha   90.00
_cell.angle_beta   90.00
_cell.angle_gamma   90.00
#
_symmetry.space_group_name_H-M   'P 1'
#
loop_
_entity.id
_entity.type
_entity.pdbx_description
1 polymer ?
#
loop_
_entity_poly.entity_id
_entity_poly.type
_entity_poly.pdbx_seq_one_letter_code
_entity_poly.pdbx_strand_id
1 'polypeptide(L)'
;MLPGVSCFQIGEKVVYPNQGIGTIENISTRSFGTQFERFYLLRVGANSTTVMVPFSHVEDVGLRKVTRNGAVVRILSFLSEGACVSKIDWKDRFKENSEKMRAGGLLAIAEVLKTLLVLQSQKPLSFREKRMLDRARHMLLSELSISRGLAEAETVELLRKALGKASLELPEPL
;
A
#
# COMPACT_ATOMS: atom_id res chain seq x y z
N MET A 1 -8.95 27.08 1.97
CA MET A 1 -8.35 25.75 1.87
C MET A 1 -6.86 25.88 2.16
N LEU A 2 -6.38 25.26 3.21
CA LEU A 2 -4.94 25.26 3.51
C LEU A 2 -4.23 24.39 2.47
N PRO A 3 -3.12 24.86 1.88
CA PRO A 3 -2.35 24.04 0.94
C PRO A 3 -1.77 22.84 1.68
N GLY A 4 -2.01 21.66 1.18
CA GLY A 4 -1.47 20.40 1.70
C GLY A 4 -2.45 19.51 2.45
N VAL A 5 -3.67 19.93 2.70
CA VAL A 5 -4.68 19.08 3.33
C VAL A 5 -5.44 18.31 2.25
N SER A 6 -5.24 17.00 2.20
CA SER A 6 -6.01 16.11 1.34
C SER A 6 -7.45 16.06 1.85
N CYS A 7 -8.41 16.51 1.02
CA CYS A 7 -9.83 16.38 1.33
C CYS A 7 -10.40 15.16 0.61
N PHE A 8 -11.09 14.29 1.36
CA PHE A 8 -11.77 13.11 0.83
C PHE A 8 -13.29 13.32 0.88
N GLN A 9 -13.98 12.70 -0.05
CA GLN A 9 -15.42 12.75 -0.14
C GLN A 9 -16.06 11.45 0.34
N ILE A 10 -17.30 11.53 0.80
CA ILE A 10 -18.10 10.35 1.17
C ILE A 10 -18.23 9.45 -0.07
N GLY A 11 -17.97 8.16 0.11
CA GLY A 11 -17.96 7.17 -0.95
C GLY A 11 -16.63 6.99 -1.64
N GLU A 12 -15.65 7.87 -1.38
CA GLU A 12 -14.32 7.77 -1.98
C GLU A 12 -13.54 6.61 -1.38
N LYS A 13 -12.82 5.90 -2.25
CA LYS A 13 -11.87 4.86 -1.82
C LYS A 13 -10.52 5.49 -1.53
N VAL A 14 -9.94 5.10 -0.39
CA VAL A 14 -8.68 5.63 0.11
C VAL A 14 -7.81 4.49 0.59
N VAL A 15 -6.51 4.75 0.69
CA VAL A 15 -5.54 3.80 1.23
C VAL A 15 -5.22 4.19 2.67
N TYR A 16 -5.48 3.27 3.59
CA TYR A 16 -5.06 3.37 4.97
C TYR A 16 -3.78 2.55 5.12
N PRO A 17 -2.62 3.19 5.29
CA PRO A 17 -1.33 2.49 5.30
C PRO A 17 -1.31 1.32 6.29
N ASN A 18 -0.76 0.19 5.85
CA ASN A 18 -0.69 -1.07 6.60
C ASN A 18 -2.04 -1.76 6.88
N GLN A 19 -3.17 -1.11 6.62
CA GLN A 19 -4.50 -1.67 6.85
C GLN A 19 -5.23 -2.04 5.57
N GLY A 20 -4.89 -1.40 4.47
CA GLY A 20 -5.46 -1.68 3.16
C GLY A 20 -6.38 -0.59 2.63
N ILE A 21 -7.25 -0.98 1.72
CA ILE A 21 -8.19 -0.06 1.08
C ILE A 21 -9.43 0.12 1.97
N GLY A 22 -9.81 1.38 2.17
CA GLY A 22 -11.03 1.73 2.88
C GLY A 22 -11.94 2.60 2.02
N THR A 23 -13.19 2.72 2.47
CA THR A 23 -14.17 3.62 1.87
C THR A 23 -14.59 4.65 2.89
N ILE A 24 -14.61 5.92 2.51
CA ILE A 24 -15.13 6.99 3.37
C ILE A 24 -16.65 6.80 3.45
N GLU A 25 -17.15 6.37 4.60
CA GLU A 25 -18.59 6.17 4.80
C GLU A 25 -19.29 7.45 5.19
N ASN A 26 -18.65 8.25 6.03
CA ASN A 26 -19.26 9.46 6.57
C ASN A 26 -18.18 10.41 7.10
N ILE A 27 -18.59 11.64 7.33
CA ILE A 27 -17.81 12.66 8.01
C ILE A 27 -18.63 13.10 9.22
N SER A 28 -18.06 12.96 10.42
CA SER A 28 -18.74 13.35 11.65
C SER A 28 -17.96 14.44 12.37
N THR A 29 -18.67 15.23 13.17
CA THR A 29 -18.08 16.26 14.00
C THR A 29 -18.32 15.90 15.47
N ARG A 30 -17.27 15.95 16.27
CA ARG A 30 -17.36 15.76 17.71
C ARG A 30 -16.87 16.97 18.47
N SER A 31 -17.52 17.25 19.57
CA SER A 31 -17.19 18.35 20.46
C SER A 31 -16.33 17.84 21.61
N PHE A 32 -15.20 18.52 21.86
CA PHE A 32 -14.31 18.27 23.01
C PHE A 32 -14.21 19.58 23.80
N GLY A 33 -15.07 19.75 24.80
CA GLY A 33 -15.15 21.01 25.52
C GLY A 33 -15.60 22.17 24.65
N THR A 34 -14.73 23.17 24.44
CA THR A 34 -14.99 24.32 23.54
C THR A 34 -14.50 24.10 22.12
N GLN A 35 -13.84 22.95 21.84
CA GLN A 35 -13.28 22.66 20.53
C GLN A 35 -14.12 21.61 19.79
N PHE A 36 -14.17 21.77 18.47
CA PHE A 36 -14.82 20.83 17.58
C PHE A 36 -13.78 20.18 16.69
N GLU A 37 -13.89 18.88 16.48
CA GLU A 37 -13.05 18.16 15.54
C GLU A 37 -13.88 17.31 14.60
N ARG A 38 -13.49 17.32 13.31
CA ARG A 38 -14.10 16.49 12.28
C ARG A 38 -13.32 15.20 12.13
N PHE A 39 -14.04 14.12 11.82
CA PHE A 39 -13.49 12.79 11.63
C PHE A 39 -13.99 12.20 10.33
N TYR A 40 -13.12 11.50 9.63
CA TYR A 40 -13.52 10.57 8.59
C TYR A 40 -13.89 9.25 9.23
N LEU A 41 -15.05 8.70 8.84
CA LEU A 41 -15.45 7.34 9.19
C LEU A 41 -15.09 6.44 8.01
N LEU A 42 -14.13 5.55 8.23
CA LEU A 42 -13.63 4.62 7.20
C LEU A 42 -14.14 3.22 7.48
N ARG A 43 -14.61 2.56 6.45
CA ARG A 43 -14.80 1.10 6.49
C ARG A 43 -13.59 0.47 5.83
N VAL A 44 -12.80 -0.29 6.57
CA VAL A 44 -11.52 -0.85 6.13
C VAL A 44 -11.57 -2.37 6.17
N GLY A 45 -11.04 -2.99 5.10
CA GLY A 45 -10.81 -4.42 5.02
C GLY A 45 -12.04 -5.29 4.82
N ALA A 46 -11.80 -6.59 4.70
CA ALA A 46 -12.84 -7.59 4.47
C ALA A 46 -13.80 -7.73 5.66
N ASN A 47 -13.34 -7.42 6.86
CA ASN A 47 -14.14 -7.54 8.09
C ASN A 47 -15.00 -6.30 8.36
N SER A 48 -15.03 -5.34 7.43
CA SER A 48 -15.82 -4.11 7.54
C SER A 48 -15.58 -3.36 8.86
N THR A 49 -14.33 -3.30 9.29
CA THR A 49 -13.95 -2.56 10.50
C THR A 49 -14.10 -1.06 10.27
N THR A 50 -14.80 -0.39 11.17
CA THR A 50 -14.94 1.06 11.12
C THR A 50 -13.81 1.72 11.89
N VAL A 51 -13.11 2.63 11.23
CA VAL A 51 -12.01 3.40 11.82
C VAL A 51 -12.36 4.88 11.73
N MET A 52 -12.11 5.62 12.80
CA MET A 52 -12.27 7.06 12.84
C MET A 52 -10.92 7.74 12.71
N VAL A 53 -10.77 8.59 11.72
CA VAL A 53 -9.52 9.35 11.49
C VAL A 53 -9.81 10.84 11.64
N PRO A 54 -9.24 11.50 12.66
CA PRO A 54 -9.37 12.95 12.81
C PRO A 54 -8.76 13.69 11.61
N PHE A 55 -9.40 14.77 11.17
CA PHE A 55 -8.87 15.58 10.07
C PHE A 55 -7.44 16.06 10.35
N SER A 56 -7.15 16.39 11.60
CA SER A 56 -5.83 16.84 12.03
C SER A 56 -4.75 15.75 11.95
N HIS A 57 -5.12 14.49 11.89
CA HIS A 57 -4.19 13.35 11.85
C HIS A 57 -4.11 12.64 10.50
N VAL A 58 -4.79 13.15 9.48
CA VAL A 58 -4.82 12.53 8.15
C VAL A 58 -3.40 12.37 7.58
N GLU A 59 -2.57 13.39 7.72
CA GLU A 59 -1.18 13.34 7.24
C GLU A 59 -0.31 12.40 8.09
N ASP A 60 -0.47 12.44 9.40
CA ASP A 60 0.29 11.58 10.34
C ASP A 60 0.00 10.10 10.10
N VAL A 61 -1.26 9.77 9.84
CA VAL A 61 -1.70 8.40 9.53
C VAL A 61 -1.26 8.00 8.12
N GLY A 62 -1.08 8.98 7.22
CA GLY A 62 -0.72 8.73 5.83
C GLY A 62 -1.89 8.33 4.95
N LEU A 63 -3.13 8.66 5.36
CA LEU A 63 -4.32 8.38 4.57
C LEU A 63 -4.22 9.09 3.21
N ARG A 64 -4.34 8.34 2.12
CA ARG A 64 -4.15 8.88 0.78
C ARG A 64 -5.14 8.32 -0.23
N LYS A 65 -5.25 9.00 -1.35
CA LYS A 65 -6.07 8.54 -2.47
C LYS A 65 -5.45 7.30 -3.12
N VAL A 66 -6.29 6.49 -3.75
CA VAL A 66 -5.83 5.36 -4.56
C VAL A 66 -4.98 5.87 -5.72
N THR A 67 -3.89 5.16 -6.00
CA THR A 67 -2.94 5.52 -7.06
C THR A 67 -3.63 5.62 -8.42
N ARG A 68 -3.31 6.67 -9.18
CA ARG A 68 -3.86 6.89 -10.51
C ARG A 68 -3.21 5.99 -11.55
N ASN A 69 -3.94 5.75 -12.64
CA ASN A 69 -3.54 4.86 -13.72
C ASN A 69 -2.16 5.20 -14.31
N GLY A 70 -1.83 6.48 -14.47
CA GLY A 70 -0.52 6.91 -14.98
C GLY A 70 0.65 6.48 -14.08
N ALA A 71 0.46 6.54 -12.77
CA ALA A 71 1.46 6.07 -11.81
C ALA A 71 1.56 4.54 -11.79
N VAL A 72 0.46 3.83 -12.05
CA VAL A 72 0.45 2.36 -12.15
C VAL A 72 1.36 1.89 -13.28
N VAL A 73 1.36 2.58 -14.42
CA VAL A 73 2.27 2.25 -15.55
C VAL A 73 3.73 2.30 -15.10
N ARG A 74 4.11 3.31 -14.32
CA ARG A 74 5.48 3.44 -13.79
C ARG A 74 5.83 2.31 -12.83
N ILE A 75 4.89 1.91 -12.00
CA ILE A 75 5.07 0.81 -11.04
C ILE A 75 5.30 -0.51 -11.78
N LEU A 76 4.49 -0.80 -12.78
CA LEU A 76 4.63 -2.00 -13.61
C LEU A 76 5.95 -1.99 -14.37
N SER A 77 6.37 -0.84 -14.88
CA SER A 77 7.67 -0.68 -15.53
C SER A 77 8.82 -0.97 -14.57
N PHE A 78 8.75 -0.42 -13.37
CA PHE A 78 9.74 -0.68 -12.30
C PHE A 78 9.83 -2.18 -11.96
N LEU A 79 8.69 -2.86 -11.84
CA LEU A 79 8.65 -4.29 -11.55
C LEU A 79 9.20 -5.14 -12.71
N SER A 80 9.14 -4.63 -13.92
CA SER A 80 9.62 -5.31 -15.14
C SER A 80 11.12 -5.12 -15.38
N GLU A 81 11.74 -4.16 -14.70
CA GLU A 81 13.17 -3.88 -14.86
C GLU A 81 14.04 -4.95 -14.19
N GLY A 82 15.28 -5.08 -14.66
CA GLY A 82 16.26 -5.96 -14.04
C GLY A 82 16.48 -5.63 -12.58
N ALA A 83 16.72 -6.66 -11.78
CA ALA A 83 16.84 -6.53 -10.34
C ALA A 83 18.17 -5.86 -9.94
N CYS A 84 18.09 -4.85 -9.07
CA CYS A 84 19.24 -4.27 -8.39
C CYS A 84 19.37 -4.92 -7.01
N VAL A 85 20.56 -5.41 -6.68
CA VAL A 85 20.84 -5.99 -5.36
C VAL A 85 21.20 -4.86 -4.40
N SER A 86 20.45 -4.74 -3.32
CA SER A 86 20.80 -3.83 -2.24
C SER A 86 21.96 -4.40 -1.44
N LYS A 87 23.00 -3.58 -1.21
CA LYS A 87 24.16 -3.93 -0.37
C LYS A 87 23.94 -3.61 1.11
N ILE A 88 22.76 -3.16 1.47
CA ILE A 88 22.43 -2.76 2.84
C ILE A 88 22.31 -4.00 3.73
N ASP A 89 22.82 -3.91 4.97
CA ASP A 89 22.71 -4.95 5.99
C ASP A 89 21.23 -5.32 6.22
N TRP A 90 20.96 -6.59 6.56
CA TRP A 90 19.60 -7.11 6.71
C TRP A 90 18.77 -6.36 7.76
N LYS A 91 19.39 -5.88 8.84
CA LYS A 91 18.70 -5.12 9.89
C LYS A 91 18.21 -3.78 9.38
N ASP A 92 19.10 -3.05 8.69
CA ASP A 92 18.77 -1.75 8.13
C ASP A 92 17.78 -1.90 6.98
N ARG A 93 17.90 -2.95 6.20
CA ARG A 93 16.96 -3.27 5.11
C ARG A 93 15.55 -3.54 5.65
N PHE A 94 15.42 -4.32 6.72
CA PHE A 94 14.12 -4.61 7.33
C PHE A 94 13.47 -3.32 7.84
N LYS A 95 14.24 -2.48 8.51
CA LYS A 95 13.76 -1.18 9.01
C LYS A 95 13.33 -0.27 7.85
N GLU A 96 14.14 -0.16 6.81
CA GLU A 96 13.83 0.63 5.63
C GLU A 96 12.57 0.14 4.94
N ASN A 97 12.43 -1.17 4.73
CA ASN A 97 11.24 -1.77 4.14
C ASN A 97 10.00 -1.54 5.00
N SER A 98 10.12 -1.64 6.33
CA SER A 98 9.01 -1.37 7.25
C SER A 98 8.53 0.07 7.15
N GLU A 99 9.42 1.02 7.02
CA GLU A 99 9.07 2.43 6.84
C GLU A 99 8.40 2.68 5.49
N LYS A 100 8.88 2.06 4.42
CA LYS A 100 8.24 2.13 3.10
C LYS A 100 6.82 1.57 3.12
N MET A 101 6.58 0.48 3.83
CA MET A 101 5.25 -0.11 4.00
C MET A 101 4.31 0.80 4.77
N ARG A 102 4.82 1.53 5.75
CA ARG A 102 4.03 2.40 6.63
C ARG A 102 3.73 3.76 6.00
N ALA A 103 4.73 4.41 5.44
CA ALA A 103 4.64 5.81 5.04
C ALA A 103 4.76 6.03 3.53
N GLY A 104 5.20 5.05 2.78
CA GLY A 104 5.37 5.15 1.33
C GLY A 104 4.08 4.96 0.56
N GLY A 105 4.05 5.44 -0.68
CA GLY A 105 2.98 5.18 -1.62
C GLY A 105 3.09 3.78 -2.26
N LEU A 106 2.29 3.55 -3.28
CA LEU A 106 2.25 2.23 -3.94
C LEU A 106 3.61 1.84 -4.57
N LEU A 107 4.35 2.81 -5.11
CA LEU A 107 5.70 2.55 -5.63
C LEU A 107 6.63 2.02 -4.54
N ALA A 108 6.57 2.60 -3.34
CA ALA A 108 7.38 2.14 -2.20
C ALA A 108 7.04 0.70 -1.82
N ILE A 109 5.76 0.33 -1.85
CA ILE A 109 5.31 -1.04 -1.60
C ILE A 109 5.85 -1.99 -2.70
N ALA A 110 5.83 -1.55 -3.95
CA ALA A 110 6.41 -2.29 -5.07
C ALA A 110 7.92 -2.49 -4.90
N GLU A 111 8.63 -1.49 -4.40
CA GLU A 111 10.05 -1.60 -4.07
C GLU A 111 10.32 -2.66 -3.00
N VAL A 112 9.50 -2.69 -1.95
CA VAL A 112 9.59 -3.70 -0.89
C VAL A 112 9.36 -5.10 -1.47
N LEU A 113 8.31 -5.28 -2.27
CA LEU A 113 8.01 -6.54 -2.93
C LEU A 113 9.20 -7.02 -3.77
N LYS A 114 9.72 -6.18 -4.64
CA LYS A 114 10.82 -6.50 -5.54
C LYS A 114 12.11 -6.83 -4.77
N THR A 115 12.44 -6.03 -3.77
CA THR A 115 13.62 -6.24 -2.93
C THR A 115 13.57 -7.60 -2.24
N LEU A 116 12.42 -7.96 -1.67
CA LEU A 116 12.23 -9.25 -1.00
C LEU A 116 12.26 -10.43 -1.97
N LEU A 117 11.71 -10.28 -3.16
CA LEU A 117 11.76 -11.31 -4.20
C LEU A 117 13.18 -11.56 -4.69
N VAL A 118 13.96 -10.50 -4.90
CA VAL A 118 15.39 -10.61 -5.26
C VAL A 118 16.17 -11.30 -4.16
N LEU A 119 15.91 -10.92 -2.91
CA LEU A 119 16.56 -11.55 -1.76
C LEU A 119 16.21 -13.04 -1.67
N GLN A 120 14.94 -13.39 -1.88
CA GLN A 120 14.47 -14.78 -1.85
C GLN A 120 15.13 -15.64 -2.92
N SER A 121 15.47 -15.07 -4.07
CA SER A 121 16.19 -15.78 -5.13
C SER A 121 17.64 -16.14 -4.75
N GLN A 122 18.20 -15.45 -3.77
CA GLN A 122 19.58 -15.65 -3.31
C GLN A 122 19.67 -16.50 -2.05
N LYS A 123 18.71 -16.37 -1.13
CA LYS A 123 18.67 -17.10 0.14
C LYS A 123 17.24 -17.15 0.68
N PRO A 124 16.91 -18.14 1.54
CA PRO A 124 15.60 -18.19 2.16
C PRO A 124 15.30 -16.94 3.00
N LEU A 125 14.08 -16.45 2.94
CA LEU A 125 13.63 -15.33 3.76
C LEU A 125 13.36 -15.79 5.20
N SER A 126 13.59 -14.87 6.15
CA SER A 126 13.14 -15.06 7.53
C SER A 126 11.60 -15.05 7.58
N PHE A 127 11.04 -15.55 8.68
CA PHE A 127 9.58 -15.55 8.89
C PHE A 127 9.00 -14.13 8.81
N ARG A 128 9.66 -13.16 9.40
CA ARG A 128 9.23 -11.75 9.38
C ARG A 128 9.24 -11.18 7.96
N GLU A 129 10.26 -11.52 7.19
CA GLU A 129 10.36 -11.09 5.79
C GLU A 129 9.32 -11.74 4.90
N LYS A 130 9.02 -13.02 5.13
CA LYS A 130 7.93 -13.72 4.42
C LYS A 130 6.58 -13.06 4.68
N ARG A 131 6.30 -12.68 5.92
CA ARG A 131 5.06 -11.98 6.26
C ARG A 131 5.01 -10.58 5.64
N MET A 132 6.12 -9.89 5.60
CA MET A 132 6.21 -8.59 4.94
C MET A 132 5.96 -8.71 3.44
N LEU A 133 6.55 -9.71 2.80
CA LEU A 133 6.35 -10.01 1.38
C LEU A 133 4.87 -10.29 1.08
N ASP A 134 4.24 -11.12 1.88
CA ASP A 134 2.81 -11.44 1.73
C ASP A 134 1.94 -10.19 1.87
N ARG A 135 2.23 -9.36 2.86
CA ARG A 135 1.50 -8.09 3.06
C ARG A 135 1.71 -7.13 1.90
N ALA A 136 2.94 -6.98 1.42
CA ALA A 136 3.24 -6.14 0.26
C ALA A 136 2.50 -6.63 -0.99
N ARG A 137 2.49 -7.93 -1.22
CA ARG A 137 1.73 -8.56 -2.30
C ARG A 137 0.24 -8.21 -2.21
N HIS A 138 -0.36 -8.42 -1.05
CA HIS A 138 -1.78 -8.17 -0.84
C HIS A 138 -2.13 -6.69 -1.05
N MET A 139 -1.35 -5.79 -0.48
CA MET A 139 -1.58 -4.34 -0.61
C MET A 139 -1.44 -3.87 -2.05
N LEU A 140 -0.43 -4.37 -2.75
CA LEU A 140 -0.18 -4.01 -4.14
C LEU A 140 -1.33 -4.51 -5.05
N LEU A 141 -1.74 -5.76 -4.89
CA LEU A 141 -2.86 -6.34 -5.66
C LEU A 141 -4.17 -5.59 -5.41
N SER A 142 -4.48 -5.29 -4.16
CA SER A 142 -5.72 -4.60 -3.78
C SER A 142 -5.80 -3.22 -4.42
N GLU A 143 -4.74 -2.45 -4.33
CA GLU A 143 -4.73 -1.10 -4.88
C GLU A 143 -4.70 -1.08 -6.40
N LEU A 144 -3.90 -1.93 -7.04
CA LEU A 144 -3.87 -2.05 -8.50
C LEU A 144 -5.21 -2.48 -9.06
N SER A 145 -5.86 -3.43 -8.40
CA SER A 145 -7.20 -3.91 -8.79
C SER A 145 -8.20 -2.76 -8.84
N ILE A 146 -8.23 -1.93 -7.81
CA ILE A 146 -9.13 -0.78 -7.74
C ILE A 146 -8.73 0.30 -8.74
N SER A 147 -7.45 0.61 -8.85
CA SER A 147 -6.94 1.64 -9.75
C SER A 147 -7.23 1.32 -11.22
N ARG A 148 -7.14 0.04 -11.60
CA ARG A 148 -7.38 -0.42 -12.97
C ARG A 148 -8.80 -0.88 -13.24
N GLY A 149 -9.62 -1.06 -12.20
CA GLY A 149 -10.95 -1.63 -12.34
C GLY A 149 -10.95 -3.08 -12.81
N LEU A 150 -9.96 -3.86 -12.35
CA LEU A 150 -9.78 -5.26 -12.72
C LEU A 150 -10.18 -6.19 -11.59
N ALA A 151 -10.55 -7.40 -11.93
CA ALA A 151 -10.72 -8.49 -10.96
C ALA A 151 -9.36 -8.90 -10.38
N GLU A 152 -9.37 -9.51 -9.20
CA GLU A 152 -8.15 -9.94 -8.52
C GLU A 152 -7.30 -10.87 -9.39
N ALA A 153 -7.94 -11.87 -10.04
CA ALA A 153 -7.24 -12.81 -10.92
C ALA A 153 -6.53 -12.11 -12.09
N GLU A 154 -7.17 -11.12 -12.68
CA GLU A 154 -6.59 -10.33 -13.78
C GLU A 154 -5.41 -9.49 -13.29
N THR A 155 -5.50 -8.95 -12.08
CA THR A 155 -4.42 -8.18 -11.45
C THR A 155 -3.22 -9.06 -11.14
N VAL A 156 -3.46 -10.28 -10.65
CA VAL A 156 -2.40 -11.27 -10.42
C VAL A 156 -1.63 -11.56 -11.72
N GLU A 157 -2.34 -11.78 -12.83
CA GLU A 157 -1.71 -12.03 -14.12
C GLU A 157 -0.91 -10.81 -14.61
N LEU A 158 -1.41 -9.61 -14.38
CA LEU A 158 -0.71 -8.38 -14.72
C LEU A 158 0.64 -8.28 -13.97
N LEU A 159 0.64 -8.56 -12.68
CA LEU A 159 1.86 -8.58 -11.87
C LEU A 159 2.82 -9.70 -12.27
N ARG A 160 2.30 -10.89 -12.54
CA ARG A 160 3.12 -12.02 -13.01
C ARG A 160 3.87 -11.67 -14.29
N LYS A 161 3.19 -11.06 -15.25
CA LYS A 161 3.82 -10.63 -16.51
C LYS A 161 4.91 -9.61 -16.26
N ALA A 162 4.65 -8.61 -15.42
CA ALA A 162 5.63 -7.59 -15.10
C ALA A 162 6.87 -8.19 -14.44
N LEU A 163 6.68 -8.98 -13.39
CA LEU A 163 7.77 -9.62 -12.65
C LEU A 163 8.53 -10.65 -13.51
N GLY A 164 7.82 -11.36 -14.38
CA GLY A 164 8.43 -12.33 -15.29
C GLY A 164 9.47 -11.73 -16.22
N LYS A 165 9.31 -10.48 -16.62
CA LYS A 165 10.31 -9.75 -17.42
C LYS A 165 11.61 -9.49 -16.64
N ALA A 166 11.54 -9.44 -15.33
CA ALA A 166 12.69 -9.32 -14.44
C ALA A 166 13.17 -10.68 -13.90
N SER A 167 12.65 -11.78 -14.43
CA SER A 167 12.94 -13.16 -13.98
C SER A 167 12.54 -13.38 -12.51
N LEU A 168 11.49 -12.74 -12.06
CA LEU A 168 10.94 -12.88 -10.71
C LEU A 168 9.57 -13.54 -10.78
N GLU A 169 9.21 -14.26 -9.72
CA GLU A 169 7.92 -14.92 -9.58
C GLU A 169 7.11 -14.28 -8.46
N LEU A 170 5.82 -14.04 -8.73
CA LEU A 170 4.89 -13.61 -7.70
C LEU A 170 4.60 -14.78 -6.76
N PRO A 171 4.83 -14.62 -5.44
CA PRO A 171 4.60 -15.73 -4.51
C PRO A 171 3.10 -15.99 -4.30
N GLU A 172 2.79 -17.22 -3.88
CA GLU A 172 1.45 -17.53 -3.42
C GLU A 172 1.18 -16.90 -2.05
N PRO A 173 -0.10 -16.64 -1.70
CA PRO A 173 -0.45 -16.15 -0.37
C PRO A 173 0.00 -17.11 0.73
N LEU A 174 0.36 -16.59 1.88
CA LEU A 174 0.66 -17.39 3.06
C LEU A 174 -0.62 -18.01 3.67
#